data_27ccc6be36323a2b879425df6954b158
#
_entry.id   27ccc6be36323a2b879425df6954b158
#
_cell.length_a   1.000
_cell.length_b   1.000
_cell.length_c   1.000
_cell.angle_alpha   90.00
_cell.angle_beta   90.00
_cell.angle_gamma   90.00
#
_symmetry.space_group_name_H-M   'P 1'
#
loop_
_entity.id
_entity.type
_entity.pdbx_description
1 polymer ?
#
loop_
_entity_poly.entity_id
_entity_poly.type
_entity_poly.pdbx_seq_one_letter_code
_entity_poly.pdbx_strand_id
1 'polypeptide(L)'
;MGFKFSFLGDLLSSLESNQVEKASTAARNNSPDIRIVSKWFAQHERRLRHKDTDQLAVLSCLFPEKLSDRVYWLQHSSLARVIGRCLLLGLSRREELERWRVSGGIDLGECVENVMRQAENEVPGGQEVTVEEIDTALIRLASRCKFSGPRVRRQHTAAGVEECLGPLYRRLSSRDAKWLTRMVLKSYSPVVLPANFVLKKFHFLLPTLLLFQDSFDSALKTLASERISRFPPHPEPGLAQDLGAIALECLDPKTGVKIGRPDYYKARSIKHCCRMVDRRRMSIERKYDGEYCQIHIDLSQPQNHIQIFSKSGKDSTMDRSDIHQVLRQSLRIGSPNCRFSRRCILEGELLVWSDKYARIMDFHKLRKFISRSGTFIGTENDSLLVQATSFSRQSAITDFSQAPTIRAFDGCVL
;
A
#
# COMPACT_ATOMS: atom_id res chain seq x y z
N MET A 1 -6.23 -20.22 -18.85
CA MET A 1 -4.86 -19.66 -19.06
C MET A 1 -4.80 -18.33 -18.34
N GLY A 2 -3.86 -18.15 -17.39
CA GLY A 2 -3.69 -16.89 -16.67
C GLY A 2 -3.22 -15.73 -17.55
N PHE A 3 -3.13 -14.53 -17.00
CA PHE A 3 -2.70 -13.34 -17.73
C PHE A 3 -1.17 -13.32 -17.83
N LYS A 4 -0.60 -13.30 -19.04
CA LYS A 4 0.85 -13.33 -19.26
C LYS A 4 1.52 -12.07 -18.70
N PHE A 5 2.61 -12.23 -17.97
CA PHE A 5 3.37 -11.11 -17.43
C PHE A 5 4.03 -10.26 -18.52
N SER A 6 4.39 -10.87 -19.65
CA SER A 6 4.95 -10.14 -20.80
C SER A 6 4.05 -9.02 -21.31
N PHE A 7 2.71 -9.16 -21.20
CA PHE A 7 1.78 -8.08 -21.57
C PHE A 7 1.94 -6.86 -20.66
N LEU A 8 2.24 -7.10 -19.38
CA LEU A 8 2.56 -6.03 -18.45
C LEU A 8 3.92 -5.40 -18.77
N GLY A 9 4.90 -6.23 -19.10
CA GLY A 9 6.21 -5.80 -19.58
C GLY A 9 6.11 -4.88 -20.82
N ASP A 10 5.21 -5.18 -21.76
CA ASP A 10 4.96 -4.35 -22.95
C ASP A 10 4.43 -2.95 -22.57
N LEU A 11 3.48 -2.89 -21.61
CA LEU A 11 2.96 -1.62 -21.09
C LEU A 11 4.05 -0.79 -20.44
N LEU A 12 4.79 -1.39 -19.51
CA LEU A 12 5.80 -0.69 -18.72
C LEU A 12 6.96 -0.22 -19.61
N SER A 13 7.40 -1.03 -20.58
CA SER A 13 8.45 -0.66 -21.54
C SER A 13 8.01 0.46 -22.46
N SER A 14 6.75 0.45 -22.91
CA SER A 14 6.20 1.55 -23.72
C SER A 14 6.13 2.86 -22.94
N LEU A 15 5.79 2.80 -21.66
CA LEU A 15 5.79 3.98 -20.79
C LEU A 15 7.21 4.46 -20.49
N GLU A 16 8.16 3.55 -20.28
CA GLU A 16 9.58 3.90 -20.08
C GLU A 16 10.15 4.64 -21.28
N SER A 17 9.95 4.14 -22.51
CA SER A 17 10.38 4.79 -23.74
C SER A 17 9.79 6.20 -23.86
N ASN A 18 8.49 6.37 -23.54
CA ASN A 18 7.84 7.67 -23.56
C ASN A 18 8.41 8.64 -22.49
N GLN A 19 8.87 8.16 -21.33
CA GLN A 19 9.53 9.00 -20.32
C GLN A 19 10.89 9.53 -20.81
N VAL A 20 11.66 8.73 -21.52
CA VAL A 20 12.93 9.15 -22.14
C VAL A 20 12.67 10.25 -23.15
N GLU A 21 11.66 10.10 -24.01
CA GLU A 21 11.26 11.13 -24.99
C GLU A 21 10.81 12.43 -24.31
N LYS A 22 10.02 12.35 -23.25
CA LYS A 22 9.58 13.51 -22.46
C LYS A 22 10.74 14.25 -21.81
N ALA A 23 11.72 13.54 -21.28
CA ALA A 23 12.91 14.15 -20.69
C ALA A 23 13.72 14.95 -21.73
N SER A 24 13.78 14.46 -22.99
CA SER A 24 14.47 15.15 -24.08
C SER A 24 13.72 16.38 -24.61
N THR A 25 12.39 16.41 -24.47
CA THR A 25 11.54 17.49 -25.06
C THR A 25 11.01 18.49 -24.05
N ALA A 26 11.36 18.37 -22.76
CA ALA A 26 10.85 19.19 -21.65
C ALA A 26 9.30 19.25 -21.54
N ALA A 27 8.59 18.36 -22.23
CA ALA A 27 7.12 18.35 -22.27
C ALA A 27 6.52 17.68 -21.02
N ARG A 28 5.75 18.42 -20.22
CA ARG A 28 5.05 17.93 -19.03
C ARG A 28 3.63 17.39 -19.31
N ASN A 29 3.33 17.00 -20.55
CA ASN A 29 1.98 16.56 -20.89
C ASN A 29 1.81 15.04 -20.66
N ASN A 30 0.84 14.65 -19.81
CA ASN A 30 0.50 13.24 -19.55
C ASN A 30 -0.34 12.57 -20.65
N SER A 31 -0.71 13.29 -21.72
CA SER A 31 -1.54 12.77 -22.80
C SER A 31 -0.95 11.54 -23.52
N PRO A 32 0.39 11.44 -23.75
CA PRO A 32 0.98 10.23 -24.35
C PRO A 32 0.84 8.99 -23.45
N ASP A 33 1.08 9.10 -22.13
CA ASP A 33 0.96 7.95 -21.20
C ASP A 33 -0.48 7.45 -21.16
N ILE A 34 -1.47 8.35 -21.12
CA ILE A 34 -2.89 7.99 -21.16
C ILE A 34 -3.24 7.25 -22.46
N ARG A 35 -2.67 7.66 -23.61
CA ARG A 35 -2.88 6.96 -24.89
C ARG A 35 -2.27 5.56 -24.89
N ILE A 36 -1.04 5.42 -24.39
CA ILE A 36 -0.37 4.12 -24.25
C ILE A 36 -1.23 3.18 -23.41
N VAL A 37 -1.65 3.63 -22.22
CA VAL A 37 -2.50 2.86 -21.31
C VAL A 37 -3.82 2.50 -21.98
N SER A 38 -4.50 3.45 -22.64
CA SER A 38 -5.78 3.19 -23.33
C SER A 38 -5.66 2.13 -24.42
N LYS A 39 -4.60 2.20 -25.23
CA LYS A 39 -4.31 1.23 -26.28
C LYS A 39 -4.09 -0.16 -25.68
N TRP A 40 -3.31 -0.24 -24.61
CA TRP A 40 -3.02 -1.51 -23.93
C TRP A 40 -4.30 -2.15 -23.36
N PHE A 41 -5.14 -1.36 -22.68
CA PHE A 41 -6.43 -1.87 -22.17
C PHE A 41 -7.33 -2.36 -23.31
N ALA A 42 -7.45 -1.61 -24.41
CA ALA A 42 -8.26 -2.02 -25.57
C ALA A 42 -7.77 -3.35 -26.16
N GLN A 43 -6.44 -3.54 -26.23
CA GLN A 43 -5.83 -4.77 -26.74
C GLN A 43 -6.07 -5.99 -25.82
N HIS A 44 -6.09 -5.77 -24.50
CA HIS A 44 -6.14 -6.85 -23.52
C HIS A 44 -7.49 -6.99 -22.81
N GLU A 45 -8.49 -6.18 -23.13
CA GLU A 45 -9.79 -6.14 -22.43
C GLU A 45 -10.43 -7.51 -22.26
N ARG A 46 -10.51 -8.30 -23.35
CA ARG A 46 -11.11 -9.63 -23.31
C ARG A 46 -10.37 -10.58 -22.36
N ARG A 47 -9.04 -10.48 -22.31
CA ARG A 47 -8.21 -11.30 -21.41
C ARG A 47 -8.37 -10.86 -19.97
N LEU A 48 -8.35 -9.55 -19.70
CA LEU A 48 -8.52 -8.98 -18.36
C LEU A 48 -9.88 -9.32 -17.74
N ARG A 49 -10.92 -9.46 -18.59
CA ARG A 49 -12.28 -9.85 -18.16
C ARG A 49 -12.53 -11.36 -18.19
N HIS A 50 -11.56 -12.15 -18.61
CA HIS A 50 -11.70 -13.59 -18.67
C HIS A 50 -11.74 -14.17 -17.25
N LYS A 51 -12.57 -15.21 -17.03
CA LYS A 51 -12.76 -15.87 -15.73
C LYS A 51 -11.49 -16.46 -15.11
N ASP A 52 -10.53 -16.85 -15.97
CA ASP A 52 -9.24 -17.41 -15.54
C ASP A 52 -8.21 -16.35 -15.15
N THR A 53 -8.51 -15.07 -15.35
CA THR A 53 -7.62 -13.96 -14.98
C THR A 53 -7.97 -13.47 -13.59
N ASP A 54 -7.00 -13.56 -12.69
CA ASP A 54 -7.14 -12.97 -11.36
C ASP A 54 -6.87 -11.46 -11.41
N GLN A 55 -7.94 -10.68 -11.32
CA GLN A 55 -7.85 -9.21 -11.32
C GLN A 55 -7.02 -8.69 -10.13
N LEU A 56 -7.03 -9.39 -9.00
CA LEU A 56 -6.20 -9.03 -7.86
C LEU A 56 -4.72 -9.17 -8.20
N ALA A 57 -4.33 -10.28 -8.85
CA ALA A 57 -2.95 -10.49 -9.29
C ALA A 57 -2.51 -9.43 -10.32
N VAL A 58 -3.37 -9.08 -11.29
CA VAL A 58 -3.08 -8.03 -12.26
C VAL A 58 -2.86 -6.68 -11.58
N LEU A 59 -3.77 -6.27 -10.68
CA LEU A 59 -3.64 -5.01 -9.93
C LEU A 59 -2.43 -5.00 -9.00
N SER A 60 -2.12 -6.13 -8.39
CA SER A 60 -0.93 -6.32 -7.55
C SER A 60 0.37 -6.12 -8.33
N CYS A 61 0.40 -6.63 -9.56
CA CYS A 61 1.55 -6.46 -10.45
C CYS A 61 1.63 -5.04 -11.05
N LEU A 62 0.49 -4.37 -11.29
CA LEU A 62 0.48 -2.98 -11.78
C LEU A 62 0.91 -1.98 -10.70
N PHE A 63 0.55 -2.20 -9.44
CA PHE A 63 0.75 -1.27 -8.33
C PHE A 63 1.40 -1.95 -7.12
N PRO A 64 2.63 -2.48 -7.24
CA PRO A 64 3.31 -3.19 -6.16
C PRO A 64 3.53 -2.32 -4.91
N GLU A 65 3.65 -1.00 -5.08
CA GLU A 65 3.80 -0.02 -4.00
C GLU A 65 2.54 0.11 -3.12
N LYS A 66 1.35 -0.22 -3.66
CA LYS A 66 0.09 -0.18 -2.91
C LYS A 66 -0.16 -1.41 -2.04
N LEU A 67 0.66 -2.46 -2.19
CA LEU A 67 0.56 -3.68 -1.39
C LEU A 67 1.31 -3.50 -0.06
N SER A 68 0.77 -2.67 0.82
CA SER A 68 1.39 -2.33 2.10
C SER A 68 1.44 -3.53 3.08
N ASP A 69 0.52 -4.47 2.94
CA ASP A 69 0.43 -5.70 3.71
C ASP A 69 1.46 -6.77 3.32
N ARG A 70 2.18 -6.58 2.20
CA ARG A 70 3.23 -7.49 1.72
C ARG A 70 4.60 -6.85 1.89
N VAL A 71 5.40 -7.31 2.81
CA VAL A 71 6.77 -6.84 3.06
C VAL A 71 7.75 -7.94 2.66
N TYR A 72 8.59 -7.68 1.66
CA TYR A 72 9.53 -8.69 1.15
C TYR A 72 10.87 -8.71 1.92
N TRP A 73 11.16 -7.65 2.68
CA TRP A 73 12.44 -7.49 3.40
C TRP A 73 13.68 -7.60 2.51
N LEU A 74 13.51 -7.29 1.23
CA LEU A 74 14.58 -7.27 0.23
C LEU A 74 14.89 -5.83 -0.18
N GLN A 75 16.16 -5.47 -0.03
CA GLN A 75 16.73 -4.23 -0.54
C GLN A 75 17.62 -4.54 -1.76
N HIS A 76 18.07 -3.54 -2.49
CA HIS A 76 18.89 -3.70 -3.69
C HIS A 76 20.03 -4.71 -3.51
N SER A 77 20.87 -4.57 -2.48
CA SER A 77 22.01 -5.46 -2.25
C SER A 77 21.64 -6.90 -1.92
N SER A 78 20.57 -7.13 -1.17
CA SER A 78 20.09 -8.47 -0.85
C SER A 78 19.40 -9.12 -2.07
N LEU A 79 18.63 -8.35 -2.83
CA LEU A 79 17.98 -8.81 -4.04
C LEU A 79 19.00 -9.16 -5.13
N ALA A 80 20.01 -8.31 -5.36
CA ALA A 80 21.09 -8.60 -6.32
C ALA A 80 21.79 -9.94 -6.02
N ARG A 81 22.11 -10.21 -4.74
CA ARG A 81 22.69 -11.49 -4.34
C ARG A 81 21.77 -12.68 -4.61
N VAL A 82 20.47 -12.53 -4.34
CA VAL A 82 19.47 -13.56 -4.63
C VAL A 82 19.39 -13.83 -6.12
N ILE A 83 19.28 -12.78 -6.95
CA ILE A 83 19.22 -12.90 -8.42
C ILE A 83 20.49 -13.57 -8.96
N GLY A 84 21.66 -13.16 -8.46
CA GLY A 84 22.94 -13.79 -8.84
C GLY A 84 22.98 -15.30 -8.57
N ARG A 85 22.33 -15.76 -7.48
CA ARG A 85 22.20 -17.21 -7.18
C ARG A 85 21.13 -17.87 -8.05
N CYS A 86 19.96 -17.23 -8.22
CA CYS A 86 18.88 -17.76 -9.06
C CYS A 86 19.30 -18.02 -10.51
N LEU A 87 20.16 -17.14 -11.04
CA LEU A 87 20.68 -17.19 -12.43
C LEU A 87 22.06 -17.88 -12.51
N LEU A 88 22.61 -18.40 -11.40
CA LEU A 88 23.91 -19.05 -11.33
C LEU A 88 25.04 -18.22 -11.95
N LEU A 89 25.07 -16.91 -11.73
CA LEU A 89 26.02 -15.99 -12.35
C LEU A 89 27.45 -16.23 -11.86
N GLY A 90 28.41 -16.27 -12.80
CA GLY A 90 29.84 -16.21 -12.52
C GLY A 90 30.28 -14.84 -12.02
N LEU A 91 31.57 -14.71 -11.62
CA LEU A 91 32.10 -13.49 -10.98
C LEU A 91 31.89 -12.24 -11.85
N SER A 92 32.31 -12.25 -13.11
CA SER A 92 32.22 -11.11 -14.01
C SER A 92 30.77 -10.61 -14.18
N ARG A 93 29.81 -11.52 -14.37
CA ARG A 93 28.39 -11.15 -14.48
C ARG A 93 27.78 -10.68 -13.17
N ARG A 94 28.30 -11.11 -12.02
CA ARG A 94 27.93 -10.58 -10.71
C ARG A 94 28.43 -9.14 -10.52
N GLU A 95 29.65 -8.84 -10.97
CA GLU A 95 30.18 -7.48 -10.94
C GLU A 95 29.34 -6.55 -11.84
N GLU A 96 28.93 -7.02 -13.00
CA GLU A 96 28.02 -6.29 -13.87
C GLU A 96 26.64 -6.07 -13.23
N LEU A 97 26.11 -7.05 -12.52
CA LEU A 97 24.87 -6.93 -11.77
C LEU A 97 24.93 -5.89 -10.64
N GLU A 98 26.14 -5.61 -10.09
CA GLU A 98 26.34 -4.64 -9.01
C GLU A 98 26.57 -3.18 -9.51
N ARG A 99 26.51 -2.92 -10.81
CA ARG A 99 26.70 -1.57 -11.42
C ARG A 99 25.71 -0.53 -10.91
N TRP A 100 24.55 -0.94 -10.40
CA TRP A 100 23.58 -0.05 -9.75
C TRP A 100 24.17 0.74 -8.56
N ARG A 101 25.32 0.33 -8.01
CA ARG A 101 25.99 1.02 -6.89
C ARG A 101 26.73 2.28 -7.33
N VAL A 102 26.99 2.42 -8.62
CA VAL A 102 27.72 3.57 -9.15
C VAL A 102 26.79 4.76 -9.18
N SER A 103 27.22 5.87 -8.58
CA SER A 103 26.43 7.11 -8.58
C SER A 103 26.16 7.60 -10.01
N GLY A 104 24.88 7.88 -10.31
CA GLY A 104 24.47 8.24 -11.69
C GLY A 104 24.40 7.05 -12.65
N GLY A 105 24.56 5.83 -12.15
CA GLY A 105 24.44 4.60 -12.94
C GLY A 105 22.99 4.17 -13.19
N ILE A 106 22.87 3.03 -13.85
CA ILE A 106 21.59 2.36 -14.12
C ILE A 106 21.04 1.71 -12.85
N ASP A 107 19.73 1.52 -12.75
CA ASP A 107 19.11 0.83 -11.61
C ASP A 107 19.31 -0.70 -11.65
N LEU A 108 19.00 -1.39 -10.55
CA LEU A 108 19.17 -2.83 -10.44
C LEU A 108 18.35 -3.60 -11.50
N GLY A 109 17.17 -3.11 -11.87
CA GLY A 109 16.36 -3.73 -12.93
C GLY A 109 17.06 -3.71 -14.27
N GLU A 110 17.65 -2.58 -14.67
CA GLU A 110 18.45 -2.46 -15.90
C GLU A 110 19.72 -3.31 -15.84
N CYS A 111 20.38 -3.41 -14.67
CA CYS A 111 21.51 -4.32 -14.51
C CYS A 111 21.10 -5.78 -14.78
N VAL A 112 19.93 -6.19 -14.28
CA VAL A 112 19.38 -7.54 -14.51
C VAL A 112 19.09 -7.75 -16.00
N GLU A 113 18.43 -6.79 -16.66
CA GLU A 113 18.17 -6.87 -18.11
C GLU A 113 19.46 -7.03 -18.90
N ASN A 114 20.48 -6.22 -18.61
CA ASN A 114 21.77 -6.27 -19.33
C ASN A 114 22.50 -7.61 -19.14
N VAL A 115 22.52 -8.11 -17.90
CA VAL A 115 23.14 -9.40 -17.57
C VAL A 115 22.39 -10.56 -18.25
N MET A 116 21.06 -10.57 -18.24
CA MET A 116 20.28 -11.65 -18.85
C MET A 116 20.28 -11.60 -20.37
N ARG A 117 20.35 -10.41 -20.99
CA ARG A 117 20.42 -10.27 -22.45
C ARG A 117 21.63 -10.96 -23.07
N GLN A 118 22.72 -11.17 -22.33
CA GLN A 118 23.88 -11.91 -22.80
C GLN A 118 23.64 -13.43 -22.93
N ALA A 119 22.62 -13.95 -22.25
CA ALA A 119 22.16 -15.34 -22.34
C ALA A 119 20.66 -15.34 -22.08
N GLU A 120 19.90 -14.96 -23.12
CA GLU A 120 18.45 -14.84 -23.06
C GLU A 120 17.81 -16.21 -22.81
N ASN A 121 16.77 -16.23 -21.96
CA ASN A 121 16.03 -17.45 -21.73
C ASN A 121 15.14 -17.78 -22.94
N GLU A 122 15.28 -18.99 -23.46
CA GLU A 122 14.32 -19.54 -24.41
C GLU A 122 13.13 -20.13 -23.66
N VAL A 123 11.96 -19.46 -23.76
CA VAL A 123 10.73 -19.91 -23.10
C VAL A 123 9.85 -20.62 -24.12
N PRO A 124 9.64 -21.95 -24.01
CA PRO A 124 8.73 -22.67 -24.88
C PRO A 124 7.31 -22.11 -24.82
N GLY A 125 6.61 -22.13 -25.95
CA GLY A 125 5.22 -21.68 -26.02
C GLY A 125 4.34 -22.42 -25.02
N GLY A 126 3.55 -21.65 -24.26
CA GLY A 126 2.67 -22.18 -23.21
C GLY A 126 3.30 -22.29 -21.80
N GLN A 127 4.59 -21.98 -21.67
CA GLN A 127 5.31 -21.96 -20.39
C GLN A 127 5.64 -20.53 -19.92
N GLU A 128 5.06 -19.53 -20.55
CA GLU A 128 5.26 -18.12 -20.19
C GLU A 128 4.75 -17.86 -18.76
N VAL A 129 5.49 -17.06 -18.03
CA VAL A 129 5.15 -16.68 -16.67
C VAL A 129 3.89 -15.82 -16.66
N THR A 130 2.95 -16.13 -15.77
CA THR A 130 1.71 -15.36 -15.60
C THR A 130 1.78 -14.44 -14.39
N VAL A 131 0.91 -13.42 -14.35
CA VAL A 131 0.81 -12.52 -13.20
C VAL A 131 0.35 -13.26 -11.95
N GLU A 132 -0.47 -14.30 -12.10
CA GLU A 132 -0.96 -15.13 -11.01
C GLU A 132 0.18 -15.95 -10.37
N GLU A 133 1.11 -16.47 -11.20
CA GLU A 133 2.32 -17.16 -10.70
C GLU A 133 3.21 -16.17 -9.93
N ILE A 134 3.43 -14.98 -10.48
CA ILE A 134 4.22 -13.94 -9.80
C ILE A 134 3.56 -13.52 -8.50
N ASP A 135 2.26 -13.23 -8.50
CA ASP A 135 1.54 -12.81 -7.30
C ASP A 135 1.63 -13.89 -6.20
N THR A 136 1.45 -15.16 -6.58
CA THR A 136 1.60 -16.30 -5.67
C THR A 136 3.01 -16.39 -5.07
N ALA A 137 4.04 -16.26 -5.90
CA ALA A 137 5.43 -16.29 -5.44
C ALA A 137 5.75 -15.12 -4.48
N LEU A 138 5.26 -13.93 -4.81
CA LEU A 138 5.45 -12.73 -3.98
C LEU A 138 4.65 -12.81 -2.66
N ILE A 139 3.48 -13.41 -2.63
CA ILE A 139 2.75 -13.70 -1.38
C ILE A 139 3.56 -14.66 -0.50
N ARG A 140 4.07 -15.75 -1.06
CA ARG A 140 4.94 -16.70 -0.34
C ARG A 140 6.17 -16.01 0.23
N LEU A 141 6.83 -15.17 -0.57
CA LEU A 141 7.96 -14.37 -0.13
C LEU A 141 7.60 -13.45 1.04
N ALA A 142 6.48 -12.71 0.92
CA ALA A 142 6.00 -11.79 1.95
C ALA A 142 5.57 -12.50 3.24
N SER A 143 5.04 -13.73 3.15
CA SER A 143 4.55 -14.49 4.32
C SER A 143 5.63 -14.78 5.37
N ARG A 144 6.90 -14.76 4.97
CA ARG A 144 8.05 -14.95 5.84
C ARG A 144 8.42 -13.72 6.67
N CYS A 145 7.92 -12.56 6.28
CA CYS A 145 8.27 -11.31 6.95
C CYS A 145 7.29 -11.00 8.08
N LYS A 146 7.81 -10.82 9.31
CA LYS A 146 6.99 -10.48 10.48
C LYS A 146 6.22 -9.15 10.35
N PHE A 147 6.65 -8.25 9.45
CA PHE A 147 6.01 -6.97 9.18
C PHE A 147 4.93 -7.03 8.08
N SER A 148 4.75 -8.19 7.47
CA SER A 148 3.62 -8.40 6.57
C SER A 148 2.32 -8.52 7.36
N GLY A 149 1.20 -8.20 6.70
CA GLY A 149 -0.12 -8.27 7.32
C GLY A 149 -0.47 -9.69 7.83
N PRO A 150 -1.32 -9.83 8.86
CA PRO A 150 -1.63 -11.13 9.47
C PRO A 150 -2.18 -12.15 8.48
N ARG A 151 -2.95 -11.72 7.48
CA ARG A 151 -3.50 -12.61 6.43
C ARG A 151 -2.41 -13.20 5.55
N VAL A 152 -1.40 -12.39 5.19
CA VAL A 152 -0.25 -12.81 4.40
C VAL A 152 0.62 -13.76 5.21
N ARG A 153 0.91 -13.44 6.47
CA ARG A 153 1.71 -14.29 7.38
C ARG A 153 1.09 -15.68 7.63
N ARG A 154 -0.24 -15.80 7.63
CA ARG A 154 -0.93 -17.10 7.77
C ARG A 154 -0.69 -18.06 6.60
N GLN A 155 -0.25 -17.54 5.45
CA GLN A 155 0.14 -18.36 4.29
C GLN A 155 1.61 -18.82 4.37
N HIS A 156 2.17 -18.87 5.57
CA HIS A 156 3.57 -19.21 5.82
C HIS A 156 3.98 -20.46 5.02
N THR A 157 5.12 -20.37 4.36
CA THR A 157 5.78 -21.44 3.63
C THR A 157 7.22 -21.60 4.11
N ALA A 158 7.72 -22.82 4.10
CA ALA A 158 9.13 -23.10 4.37
C ALA A 158 10.05 -22.70 3.19
N ALA A 159 9.48 -22.45 2.01
CA ALA A 159 10.24 -22.17 0.79
C ALA A 159 11.21 -20.98 0.97
N GLY A 160 12.45 -21.14 0.53
CA GLY A 160 13.47 -20.10 0.52
C GLY A 160 13.16 -18.96 -0.44
N VAL A 161 13.91 -17.84 -0.34
CA VAL A 161 13.74 -16.71 -1.26
C VAL A 161 14.07 -17.11 -2.70
N GLU A 162 15.14 -17.89 -2.87
CA GLU A 162 15.57 -18.43 -4.15
C GLU A 162 14.58 -19.45 -4.74
N GLU A 163 13.93 -20.22 -3.90
CA GLU A 163 12.87 -21.15 -4.32
C GLU A 163 11.62 -20.42 -4.80
N CYS A 164 11.32 -19.27 -4.23
CA CYS A 164 10.21 -18.42 -4.67
C CYS A 164 10.52 -17.69 -6.00
N LEU A 165 11.70 -17.10 -6.11
CA LEU A 165 12.04 -16.22 -7.24
C LEU A 165 12.78 -16.93 -8.38
N GLY A 166 13.57 -17.96 -8.09
CA GLY A 166 14.40 -18.65 -9.07
C GLY A 166 13.61 -19.21 -10.26
N PRO A 167 12.49 -19.94 -10.06
CA PRO A 167 11.67 -20.43 -11.16
C PRO A 167 11.12 -19.33 -12.08
N LEU A 168 10.89 -18.12 -11.55
CA LEU A 168 10.43 -16.98 -12.34
C LEU A 168 11.57 -16.42 -13.17
N TYR A 169 12.73 -16.08 -12.56
CA TYR A 169 13.87 -15.51 -13.28
C TYR A 169 14.39 -16.42 -14.41
N ARG A 170 14.31 -17.75 -14.25
CA ARG A 170 14.74 -18.70 -15.29
C ARG A 170 13.76 -18.86 -16.45
N ARG A 171 12.54 -18.32 -16.33
CA ARG A 171 11.49 -18.39 -17.37
C ARG A 171 11.12 -17.03 -17.95
N LEU A 172 11.61 -15.94 -17.39
CA LEU A 172 11.37 -14.60 -17.87
C LEU A 172 12.39 -14.20 -18.93
N SER A 173 11.97 -13.38 -19.90
CA SER A 173 12.89 -12.65 -20.77
C SER A 173 13.71 -11.64 -19.96
N SER A 174 14.84 -11.20 -20.49
CA SER A 174 15.66 -10.15 -19.86
C SER A 174 14.86 -8.91 -19.54
N ARG A 175 14.02 -8.45 -20.49
CA ARG A 175 13.09 -7.32 -20.31
C ARG A 175 12.11 -7.55 -19.18
N ASP A 176 11.47 -8.69 -19.13
CA ASP A 176 10.44 -8.97 -18.11
C ASP A 176 11.07 -9.19 -16.73
N ALA A 177 12.28 -9.73 -16.66
CA ALA A 177 13.06 -9.84 -15.43
C ALA A 177 13.43 -8.46 -14.84
N LYS A 178 13.72 -7.45 -15.67
CA LYS A 178 13.83 -6.05 -15.23
C LYS A 178 12.60 -5.62 -14.46
N TRP A 179 11.43 -5.84 -15.05
CA TRP A 179 10.17 -5.41 -14.45
C TRP A 179 9.82 -6.19 -13.17
N LEU A 180 10.10 -7.50 -13.13
CA LEU A 180 9.97 -8.27 -11.89
C LEU A 180 10.90 -7.73 -10.79
N THR A 181 12.14 -7.39 -11.12
CA THR A 181 13.11 -6.83 -10.17
C THR A 181 12.61 -5.52 -9.56
N ARG A 182 12.15 -4.61 -10.40
CA ARG A 182 11.54 -3.33 -9.98
C ARG A 182 10.27 -3.54 -9.15
N MET A 183 9.45 -4.54 -9.49
CA MET A 183 8.25 -4.92 -8.74
C MET A 183 8.59 -5.41 -7.33
N VAL A 184 9.59 -6.27 -7.17
CA VAL A 184 10.06 -6.75 -5.86
C VAL A 184 10.55 -5.58 -5.00
N LEU A 185 11.20 -4.57 -5.62
CA LEU A 185 11.62 -3.34 -4.94
C LEU A 185 10.46 -2.34 -4.75
N LYS A 186 9.25 -2.67 -5.23
CA LYS A 186 8.04 -1.83 -5.16
C LYS A 186 8.20 -0.46 -5.84
N SER A 187 8.98 -0.37 -6.88
CA SER A 187 9.20 0.87 -7.61
C SER A 187 9.49 0.60 -9.07
N TYR A 188 8.66 1.12 -9.95
CA TYR A 188 8.87 1.08 -11.40
C TYR A 188 9.67 2.27 -11.94
N SER A 189 10.25 3.10 -11.03
CA SER A 189 11.04 4.26 -11.48
C SER A 189 11.96 3.91 -12.64
N PRO A 190 12.05 4.77 -13.68
CA PRO A 190 11.45 6.11 -13.81
C PRO A 190 9.96 6.12 -14.25
N VAL A 191 9.36 4.95 -14.51
CA VAL A 191 7.97 4.84 -14.97
C VAL A 191 7.00 5.17 -13.82
N VAL A 192 6.05 6.06 -14.12
CA VAL A 192 4.94 6.41 -13.22
C VAL A 192 3.62 6.10 -13.93
N LEU A 193 2.90 5.10 -13.45
CA LEU A 193 1.56 4.79 -13.96
C LEU A 193 0.58 5.90 -13.58
N PRO A 194 -0.30 6.34 -14.51
CA PRO A 194 -1.41 7.25 -14.19
C PRO A 194 -2.48 6.51 -13.39
N ALA A 195 -2.23 6.29 -12.08
CA ALA A 195 -2.95 5.35 -11.23
C ALA A 195 -4.47 5.52 -11.28
N ASN A 196 -4.98 6.76 -11.11
CA ASN A 196 -6.41 7.01 -11.15
C ASN A 196 -7.05 6.61 -12.49
N PHE A 197 -6.35 6.87 -13.60
CA PHE A 197 -6.83 6.51 -14.94
C PHE A 197 -6.82 4.98 -15.13
N VAL A 198 -5.73 4.31 -14.76
CA VAL A 198 -5.60 2.84 -14.83
C VAL A 198 -6.68 2.16 -13.99
N LEU A 199 -6.87 2.58 -12.74
CA LEU A 199 -7.88 2.01 -11.84
C LEU A 199 -9.30 2.19 -12.39
N LYS A 200 -9.63 3.35 -12.96
CA LYS A 200 -10.93 3.59 -13.62
C LYS A 200 -11.17 2.69 -14.85
N LYS A 201 -10.10 2.20 -15.50
CA LYS A 201 -10.24 1.22 -16.60
C LYS A 201 -10.68 -0.16 -16.12
N PHE A 202 -10.43 -0.51 -14.86
CA PHE A 202 -11.02 -1.72 -14.26
C PHE A 202 -12.49 -1.47 -13.85
N HIS A 203 -12.71 -0.43 -13.05
CA HIS A 203 -14.04 -0.04 -12.61
C HIS A 203 -14.04 1.42 -12.12
N PHE A 204 -15.07 2.20 -12.47
CA PHE A 204 -15.14 3.62 -12.11
C PHE A 204 -15.08 3.90 -10.60
N LEU A 205 -15.57 2.97 -9.77
CA LEU A 205 -15.53 3.08 -8.31
C LEU A 205 -14.18 2.69 -7.70
N LEU A 206 -13.33 1.97 -8.41
CA LEU A 206 -12.11 1.40 -7.80
C LEU A 206 -11.21 2.45 -7.14
N PRO A 207 -10.97 3.64 -7.71
CA PRO A 207 -10.22 4.70 -7.03
C PRO A 207 -10.86 5.14 -5.71
N THR A 208 -12.17 5.31 -5.68
CA THR A 208 -12.93 5.73 -4.49
C THR A 208 -12.89 4.65 -3.40
N LEU A 209 -13.04 3.38 -3.78
CA LEU A 209 -12.96 2.26 -2.84
C LEU A 209 -11.58 2.13 -2.20
N LEU A 210 -10.51 2.42 -2.96
CA LEU A 210 -9.14 2.42 -2.42
C LEU A 210 -8.86 3.62 -1.50
N LEU A 211 -9.50 4.77 -1.74
CA LEU A 211 -9.48 5.89 -0.80
C LEU A 211 -10.23 5.56 0.49
N PHE A 212 -11.30 4.79 0.39
CA PHE A 212 -12.05 4.34 1.56
C PHE A 212 -11.29 3.28 2.36
N GLN A 213 -10.82 2.20 1.71
CA GLN A 213 -9.96 1.18 2.32
C GLN A 213 -8.81 0.82 1.37
N ASP A 214 -7.58 1.06 1.80
CA ASP A 214 -6.36 0.92 0.99
C ASP A 214 -5.97 -0.57 0.80
N SER A 215 -6.84 -1.31 0.10
CA SER A 215 -6.66 -2.74 -0.19
C SER A 215 -7.41 -3.14 -1.47
N PHE A 216 -6.68 -3.67 -2.46
CA PHE A 216 -7.28 -4.21 -3.68
C PHE A 216 -8.25 -5.37 -3.39
N ASP A 217 -7.86 -6.30 -2.50
CA ASP A 217 -8.74 -7.43 -2.10
C ASP A 217 -10.07 -6.93 -1.51
N SER A 218 -10.00 -5.94 -0.61
CA SER A 218 -11.20 -5.35 -0.04
C SER A 218 -12.05 -4.63 -1.08
N ALA A 219 -11.42 -3.85 -1.96
CA ALA A 219 -12.12 -3.11 -3.01
C ALA A 219 -12.80 -4.04 -4.02
N LEU A 220 -12.11 -5.10 -4.50
CA LEU A 220 -12.68 -6.08 -5.41
C LEU A 220 -13.83 -6.87 -4.77
N LYS A 221 -13.71 -7.26 -3.50
CA LYS A 221 -14.82 -7.90 -2.76
C LYS A 221 -16.03 -6.97 -2.62
N THR A 222 -15.80 -5.68 -2.44
CA THR A 222 -16.87 -4.70 -2.39
C THR A 222 -17.55 -4.55 -3.76
N LEU A 223 -16.78 -4.50 -4.85
CA LEU A 223 -17.33 -4.50 -6.22
C LEU A 223 -18.15 -5.75 -6.53
N ALA A 224 -17.74 -6.91 -6.01
CA ALA A 224 -18.48 -8.17 -6.18
C ALA A 224 -19.70 -8.30 -5.24
N SER A 225 -19.95 -7.35 -4.34
CA SER A 225 -21.11 -7.39 -3.44
C SER A 225 -22.42 -7.24 -4.23
N GLU A 226 -23.50 -7.83 -3.74
CA GLU A 226 -24.80 -7.88 -4.41
C GLU A 226 -25.34 -6.49 -4.83
N ARG A 227 -25.08 -5.48 -4.01
CA ARG A 227 -25.57 -4.11 -4.26
C ARG A 227 -24.79 -3.40 -5.37
N ILE A 228 -23.47 -3.61 -5.44
CA ILE A 228 -22.57 -2.88 -6.34
C ILE A 228 -22.26 -3.67 -7.61
N SER A 229 -22.33 -4.99 -7.58
CA SER A 229 -22.07 -5.85 -8.76
C SER A 229 -22.97 -5.59 -9.97
N ARG A 230 -24.11 -4.95 -9.74
CA ARG A 230 -25.07 -4.53 -10.79
C ARG A 230 -24.65 -3.24 -11.50
N PHE A 231 -23.69 -2.51 -10.98
CA PHE A 231 -23.27 -1.24 -11.58
C PHE A 231 -22.39 -1.51 -12.80
N PRO A 232 -22.62 -0.79 -13.92
CA PRO A 232 -21.76 -0.92 -15.08
C PRO A 232 -20.32 -0.45 -14.71
N PRO A 233 -19.27 -1.14 -15.18
CA PRO A 233 -17.88 -0.76 -14.87
C PRO A 233 -17.50 0.63 -15.39
N HIS A 234 -18.16 1.09 -16.45
CA HIS A 234 -17.90 2.35 -17.16
C HIS A 234 -19.21 3.06 -17.48
N PRO A 235 -19.90 3.62 -16.48
CA PRO A 235 -21.13 4.38 -16.70
C PRO A 235 -20.84 5.73 -17.36
N GLU A 236 -21.88 6.32 -17.97
CA GLU A 236 -21.84 7.72 -18.41
C GLU A 236 -21.57 8.68 -17.25
N PRO A 237 -20.90 9.83 -17.48
CA PRO A 237 -20.43 10.72 -16.41
C PRO A 237 -21.49 11.13 -15.39
N GLY A 238 -22.72 11.47 -15.83
CA GLY A 238 -23.84 11.80 -14.93
C GLY A 238 -24.24 10.62 -14.06
N LEU A 239 -24.48 9.47 -14.68
CA LEU A 239 -24.82 8.23 -13.98
C LEU A 239 -23.69 7.77 -13.03
N ALA A 240 -22.43 7.99 -13.40
CA ALA A 240 -21.28 7.67 -12.56
C ALA A 240 -21.31 8.42 -11.22
N GLN A 241 -21.76 9.67 -11.23
CA GLN A 241 -21.87 10.48 -10.01
C GLN A 241 -22.97 9.93 -9.08
N ASP A 242 -24.14 9.62 -9.62
CA ASP A 242 -25.28 9.08 -8.85
C ASP A 242 -24.96 7.69 -8.28
N LEU A 243 -24.43 6.79 -9.11
CA LEU A 243 -24.00 5.47 -8.66
C LEU A 243 -22.86 5.55 -7.64
N GLY A 244 -21.98 6.54 -7.77
CA GLY A 244 -20.92 6.82 -6.79
C GLY A 244 -21.49 7.21 -5.42
N ALA A 245 -22.52 8.06 -5.38
CA ALA A 245 -23.20 8.45 -4.15
C ALA A 245 -23.88 7.23 -3.48
N ILE A 246 -24.63 6.43 -4.26
CA ILE A 246 -25.26 5.19 -3.78
C ILE A 246 -24.22 4.20 -3.23
N ALA A 247 -23.08 4.05 -3.93
CA ALA A 247 -22.01 3.17 -3.46
C ALA A 247 -21.46 3.60 -2.11
N LEU A 248 -21.25 4.92 -1.90
CA LEU A 248 -20.72 5.46 -0.65
C LEU A 248 -21.64 5.19 0.55
N GLU A 249 -22.96 5.22 0.34
CA GLU A 249 -23.95 4.88 1.38
C GLU A 249 -23.90 3.39 1.78
N CYS A 250 -23.39 2.54 0.89
CA CYS A 250 -23.27 1.09 1.12
C CYS A 250 -21.93 0.67 1.75
N LEU A 251 -20.99 1.62 1.90
CA LEU A 251 -19.65 1.30 2.43
C LEU A 251 -19.67 1.17 3.96
N ASP A 252 -19.18 0.04 4.42
CA ASP A 252 -18.98 -0.24 5.84
C ASP A 252 -17.47 -0.48 6.10
N PRO A 253 -16.83 0.33 6.96
CA PRO A 253 -15.41 0.19 7.24
C PRO A 253 -15.12 -1.11 7.99
N LYS A 254 -14.16 -1.88 7.48
CA LYS A 254 -13.75 -3.16 8.06
C LYS A 254 -12.49 -2.98 8.88
N THR A 255 -12.53 -3.43 10.14
CA THR A 255 -11.32 -3.56 10.97
C THR A 255 -10.35 -4.55 10.33
N GLY A 256 -9.05 -4.31 10.52
CA GLY A 256 -8.00 -5.15 9.94
C GLY A 256 -7.61 -4.79 8.50
N VAL A 257 -8.23 -3.78 7.90
CA VAL A 257 -7.85 -3.20 6.60
C VAL A 257 -7.67 -1.71 6.78
N LYS A 258 -6.47 -1.21 6.49
CA LYS A 258 -6.16 0.21 6.64
C LYS A 258 -7.12 1.08 5.84
N ILE A 259 -7.63 2.14 6.44
CA ILE A 259 -8.39 3.18 5.75
C ILE A 259 -7.44 4.05 4.95
N GLY A 260 -7.81 4.36 3.72
CA GLY A 260 -7.08 5.29 2.87
C GLY A 260 -7.05 6.68 3.49
N ARG A 261 -6.05 7.45 3.14
CA ARG A 261 -5.94 8.84 3.61
C ARG A 261 -6.52 9.78 2.55
N PRO A 262 -7.31 10.77 2.96
CA PRO A 262 -7.77 11.79 2.02
C PRO A 262 -6.60 12.63 1.50
N ASP A 263 -6.76 13.16 0.32
CA ASP A 263 -5.82 14.14 -0.24
C ASP A 263 -5.79 15.40 0.63
N TYR A 264 -4.63 16.00 0.72
CA TYR A 264 -4.45 17.25 1.45
C TYR A 264 -3.74 18.31 0.60
N TYR A 265 -4.04 19.55 0.86
CA TYR A 265 -3.41 20.69 0.22
C TYR A 265 -2.60 21.51 1.21
N LYS A 266 -1.39 21.89 0.82
CA LYS A 266 -0.59 22.82 1.61
C LYS A 266 -1.06 24.25 1.37
N ALA A 267 -1.59 24.91 2.39
CA ALA A 267 -1.86 26.34 2.33
C ALA A 267 -0.55 27.12 2.34
N ARG A 268 -0.40 28.06 1.40
CA ARG A 268 0.81 28.89 1.27
C ARG A 268 0.85 30.07 2.27
N SER A 269 -0.30 30.45 2.80
CA SER A 269 -0.48 31.53 3.77
C SER A 269 -1.84 31.41 4.45
N ILE A 270 -2.06 32.11 5.55
CA ILE A 270 -3.36 32.23 6.22
C ILE A 270 -4.43 32.73 5.25
N LYS A 271 -4.13 33.76 4.45
CA LYS A 271 -5.04 34.29 3.42
C LYS A 271 -5.40 33.24 2.37
N HIS A 272 -4.46 32.37 1.98
CA HIS A 272 -4.73 31.25 1.08
C HIS A 272 -5.64 30.21 1.74
N CYS A 273 -5.37 29.86 2.99
CA CYS A 273 -6.21 28.96 3.78
C CYS A 273 -7.66 29.49 3.88
N CYS A 274 -7.84 30.76 4.25
CA CYS A 274 -9.16 31.37 4.34
C CYS A 274 -9.91 31.36 3.00
N ARG A 275 -9.22 31.58 1.87
CA ARG A 275 -9.83 31.48 0.54
C ARG A 275 -10.22 30.04 0.18
N MET A 276 -9.41 29.05 0.56
CA MET A 276 -9.74 27.63 0.31
C MET A 276 -10.94 27.18 1.14
N VAL A 277 -11.09 27.70 2.35
CA VAL A 277 -12.22 27.35 3.24
C VAL A 277 -13.49 28.07 2.81
N ASP A 278 -13.34 29.32 2.35
CA ASP A 278 -14.45 30.22 1.99
C ASP A 278 -15.46 30.33 3.14
N ARG A 279 -16.75 30.04 2.91
CA ARG A 279 -17.83 30.08 3.92
C ARG A 279 -18.09 28.72 4.60
N ARG A 280 -17.24 27.72 4.36
CA ARG A 280 -17.42 26.38 4.95
C ARG A 280 -16.98 26.37 6.42
N ARG A 281 -17.61 25.52 7.23
CA ARG A 281 -17.14 25.22 8.58
C ARG A 281 -15.79 24.53 8.50
N MET A 282 -14.85 24.92 9.36
CA MET A 282 -13.53 24.30 9.44
C MET A 282 -13.18 23.95 10.89
N SER A 283 -12.38 22.93 11.07
CA SER A 283 -11.67 22.64 12.30
C SER A 283 -10.22 23.09 12.17
N ILE A 284 -9.68 23.68 13.21
CA ILE A 284 -8.26 24.06 13.29
C ILE A 284 -7.65 23.24 14.39
N GLU A 285 -6.63 22.45 14.04
CA GLU A 285 -5.95 21.55 14.96
C GLU A 285 -4.45 21.81 14.96
N ARG A 286 -3.81 21.63 16.11
CA ARG A 286 -2.36 21.67 16.21
C ARG A 286 -1.78 20.46 15.52
N LYS A 287 -0.86 20.66 14.55
CA LYS A 287 -0.10 19.60 13.93
C LYS A 287 1.09 19.24 14.82
N TYR A 288 1.00 18.09 15.47
CA TYR A 288 2.12 17.51 16.18
C TYR A 288 3.11 16.87 15.23
N ASP A 289 4.38 16.83 15.61
CA ASP A 289 5.43 16.11 14.89
C ASP A 289 5.68 14.77 15.57
N GLY A 290 4.89 13.78 15.18
CA GLY A 290 4.90 12.44 15.73
C GLY A 290 4.94 11.38 14.62
N GLU A 291 4.72 10.14 15.01
CA GLU A 291 4.57 9.03 14.07
C GLU A 291 3.10 8.69 13.89
N TYR A 292 2.60 8.86 12.66
CA TYR A 292 1.24 8.50 12.31
C TYR A 292 0.93 7.02 12.64
N CYS A 293 -0.20 6.79 13.25
CA CYS A 293 -0.76 5.46 13.44
C CYS A 293 -2.27 5.45 13.18
N GLN A 294 -2.76 4.31 12.68
CA GLN A 294 -4.17 4.01 12.59
C GLN A 294 -4.44 2.76 13.42
N ILE A 295 -5.32 2.89 14.42
CA ILE A 295 -5.57 1.88 15.44
C ILE A 295 -6.95 1.29 15.16
N HIS A 296 -7.00 -0.01 14.91
CA HIS A 296 -8.20 -0.77 14.71
C HIS A 296 -8.47 -1.63 15.94
N ILE A 297 -9.65 -1.52 16.51
CA ILE A 297 -10.07 -2.30 17.68
C ILE A 297 -11.32 -3.08 17.30
N ASP A 298 -11.29 -4.39 17.52
CA ASP A 298 -12.42 -5.29 17.29
C ASP A 298 -12.66 -6.16 18.53
N LEU A 299 -13.62 -5.80 19.35
CA LEU A 299 -13.95 -6.49 20.60
C LEU A 299 -14.57 -7.88 20.38
N SER A 300 -14.98 -8.21 19.15
CA SER A 300 -15.41 -9.57 18.83
C SER A 300 -14.27 -10.58 18.79
N GLN A 301 -13.02 -10.11 18.77
CA GLN A 301 -11.82 -10.93 18.81
C GLN A 301 -11.38 -11.12 20.28
N PRO A 302 -11.43 -12.34 20.84
CA PRO A 302 -11.10 -12.57 22.26
C PRO A 302 -9.63 -12.29 22.58
N GLN A 303 -8.76 -12.49 21.59
CA GLN A 303 -7.33 -12.18 21.66
C GLN A 303 -6.94 -11.30 20.49
N ASN A 304 -5.95 -10.43 20.69
CA ASN A 304 -5.43 -9.53 19.63
C ASN A 304 -6.49 -8.59 19.03
N HIS A 305 -7.39 -8.06 19.85
CA HIS A 305 -8.44 -7.13 19.43
C HIS A 305 -7.91 -5.75 19.01
N ILE A 306 -6.65 -5.42 19.26
CA ILE A 306 -6.00 -4.18 18.82
C ILE A 306 -5.03 -4.48 17.69
N GLN A 307 -5.15 -3.75 16.58
CA GLN A 307 -4.22 -3.78 15.46
C GLN A 307 -3.81 -2.35 15.11
N ILE A 308 -2.50 -2.14 14.89
CA ILE A 308 -1.95 -0.81 14.64
C ILE A 308 -1.25 -0.80 13.27
N PHE A 309 -1.68 0.12 12.41
CA PHE A 309 -1.07 0.34 11.10
C PHE A 309 -0.22 1.61 11.11
N SER A 310 0.98 1.53 10.50
CA SER A 310 1.81 2.69 10.21
C SER A 310 1.24 3.53 9.06
N LYS A 311 1.81 4.70 8.83
CA LYS A 311 1.47 5.58 7.69
C LYS A 311 1.52 4.85 6.35
N SER A 312 2.50 3.97 6.16
CA SER A 312 2.65 3.15 4.94
C SER A 312 1.76 1.90 4.90
N GLY A 313 0.88 1.70 5.87
CA GLY A 313 -0.04 0.55 5.95
C GLY A 313 0.60 -0.75 6.45
N LYS A 314 1.84 -0.72 6.92
CA LYS A 314 2.47 -1.89 7.55
C LYS A 314 1.83 -2.17 8.90
N ASP A 315 1.64 -3.45 9.21
CA ASP A 315 1.24 -3.89 10.53
C ASP A 315 2.40 -3.68 11.52
N SER A 316 2.20 -2.79 12.46
CA SER A 316 3.16 -2.43 13.49
C SER A 316 2.66 -2.75 14.91
N THR A 317 1.65 -3.60 15.02
CA THR A 317 0.99 -3.96 16.26
C THR A 317 1.97 -4.44 17.32
N MET A 318 2.86 -5.36 16.94
CA MET A 318 3.83 -5.93 17.88
C MET A 318 4.91 -4.93 18.30
N ASP A 319 5.34 -4.07 17.38
CA ASP A 319 6.36 -3.05 17.67
C ASP A 319 5.82 -1.94 18.61
N ARG A 320 4.51 -1.92 18.86
CA ARG A 320 3.79 -0.92 19.67
C ARG A 320 2.91 -1.56 20.74
N SER A 321 3.32 -2.73 21.24
CA SER A 321 2.58 -3.49 22.26
C SER A 321 2.30 -2.68 23.54
N ASP A 322 3.24 -1.82 23.92
CA ASP A 322 3.15 -1.04 25.18
C ASP A 322 1.99 -0.04 25.18
N ILE A 323 1.58 0.41 23.98
CA ILE A 323 0.42 1.30 23.85
C ILE A 323 -0.90 0.56 24.10
N HIS A 324 -0.94 -0.76 23.94
CA HIS A 324 -2.18 -1.53 24.07
C HIS A 324 -2.83 -1.38 25.42
N GLN A 325 -2.05 -1.35 26.50
CA GLN A 325 -2.57 -1.17 27.84
C GLN A 325 -3.15 0.24 28.03
N VAL A 326 -2.43 1.26 27.56
CA VAL A 326 -2.89 2.66 27.60
C VAL A 326 -4.20 2.82 26.84
N LEU A 327 -4.30 2.24 25.64
CA LEU A 327 -5.53 2.26 24.84
C LEU A 327 -6.71 1.59 25.56
N ARG A 328 -6.47 0.41 26.18
CA ARG A 328 -7.53 -0.28 26.95
C ARG A 328 -8.05 0.59 28.10
N GLN A 329 -7.15 1.20 28.84
CA GLN A 329 -7.51 2.06 29.98
C GLN A 329 -8.27 3.32 29.54
N SER A 330 -7.71 4.05 28.56
CA SER A 330 -8.27 5.32 28.08
C SER A 330 -9.62 5.15 27.39
N LEU A 331 -9.81 4.07 26.65
CA LEU A 331 -11.07 3.74 25.98
C LEU A 331 -12.01 2.94 26.88
N ARG A 332 -11.57 2.61 28.10
CA ARG A 332 -12.34 1.83 29.09
C ARG A 332 -12.83 0.48 28.54
N ILE A 333 -11.99 -0.18 27.74
CA ILE A 333 -12.33 -1.47 27.13
C ILE A 333 -12.55 -2.50 28.23
N GLY A 334 -13.67 -3.23 28.13
CA GLY A 334 -14.06 -4.22 29.12
C GLY A 334 -14.86 -3.66 30.32
N SER A 335 -15.17 -2.35 30.34
CA SER A 335 -16.03 -1.73 31.36
C SER A 335 -17.37 -1.29 30.74
N PRO A 336 -18.42 -1.11 31.58
CA PRO A 336 -19.73 -0.58 31.14
C PRO A 336 -19.64 0.81 30.50
N ASN A 337 -18.58 1.55 30.82
CA ASN A 337 -18.32 2.90 30.27
C ASN A 337 -17.43 2.88 29.04
N CYS A 338 -17.26 1.75 28.35
CA CYS A 338 -16.56 1.68 27.08
C CYS A 338 -17.25 2.58 26.04
N ARG A 339 -16.45 3.38 25.31
CA ARG A 339 -16.96 4.40 24.39
C ARG A 339 -17.53 3.84 23.08
N PHE A 340 -17.38 2.55 22.85
CA PHE A 340 -17.93 1.85 21.67
C PHE A 340 -18.27 0.41 22.05
N SER A 341 -19.26 -0.18 21.36
CA SER A 341 -19.81 -1.49 21.72
C SER A 341 -19.11 -2.66 21.07
N ARG A 342 -18.61 -2.51 19.85
CA ARG A 342 -18.08 -3.62 19.07
C ARG A 342 -16.76 -3.32 18.36
N ARG A 343 -16.69 -2.27 17.57
CA ARG A 343 -15.53 -1.93 16.74
C ARG A 343 -15.23 -0.44 16.77
N CYS A 344 -13.95 -0.12 16.64
CA CYS A 344 -13.50 1.26 16.57
C CYS A 344 -12.26 1.37 15.68
N ILE A 345 -12.17 2.44 14.91
CA ILE A 345 -10.99 2.80 14.16
C ILE A 345 -10.62 4.24 14.50
N LEU A 346 -9.38 4.42 14.96
CA LEU A 346 -8.83 5.72 15.36
C LEU A 346 -7.64 6.06 14.49
N GLU A 347 -7.49 7.34 14.15
CA GLU A 347 -6.25 7.90 13.61
C GLU A 347 -5.60 8.81 14.63
N GLY A 348 -4.26 8.78 14.69
CA GLY A 348 -3.54 9.62 15.62
C GLY A 348 -2.04 9.71 15.31
N GLU A 349 -1.38 10.52 16.10
CA GLU A 349 0.07 10.65 16.11
C GLU A 349 0.62 10.09 17.41
N LEU A 350 1.63 9.20 17.31
CA LEU A 350 2.41 8.71 18.43
C LEU A 350 3.42 9.77 18.83
N LEU A 351 3.44 10.10 20.10
CA LEU A 351 4.31 11.12 20.70
C LEU A 351 5.03 10.52 21.89
N VAL A 352 6.18 11.06 22.25
CA VAL A 352 6.88 10.75 23.49
C VAL A 352 6.65 11.88 24.48
N TRP A 353 6.08 11.55 25.63
CA TRP A 353 5.97 12.44 26.76
C TRP A 353 7.10 12.16 27.74
N SER A 354 7.70 13.18 28.28
CA SER A 354 8.70 13.07 29.35
C SER A 354 8.15 13.66 30.64
N ASP A 355 7.97 12.84 31.65
CA ASP A 355 7.54 13.28 32.99
C ASP A 355 8.60 14.18 33.63
N LYS A 356 9.87 13.90 33.36
CA LYS A 356 10.99 14.70 33.88
C LYS A 356 10.95 16.16 33.38
N TYR A 357 10.56 16.38 32.12
CA TYR A 357 10.52 17.71 31.51
C TYR A 357 9.10 18.25 31.36
N ALA A 358 8.09 17.48 31.75
CA ALA A 358 6.65 17.82 31.66
C ALA A 358 6.28 18.35 30.25
N ARG A 359 6.80 17.70 29.20
CA ARG A 359 6.55 18.14 27.81
C ARG A 359 6.64 16.98 26.80
N ILE A 360 6.03 17.21 25.63
CA ILE A 360 6.20 16.36 24.46
C ILE A 360 7.65 16.53 23.95
N MET A 361 8.31 15.42 23.69
CA MET A 361 9.68 15.38 23.20
C MET A 361 9.72 15.41 21.68
N ASP A 362 10.88 15.78 21.11
CA ASP A 362 11.09 15.88 19.67
C ASP A 362 10.99 14.50 18.99
N PHE A 363 10.51 14.50 17.75
CA PHE A 363 10.28 13.27 16.94
C PHE A 363 11.48 12.31 16.89
N HIS A 364 12.71 12.81 16.82
CA HIS A 364 13.88 11.95 16.74
C HIS A 364 14.08 11.07 18.01
N LYS A 365 13.53 11.49 19.15
CA LYS A 365 13.53 10.68 20.38
C LYS A 365 12.55 9.51 20.28
N LEU A 366 11.43 9.65 19.56
CA LEU A 366 10.48 8.56 19.35
C LEU A 366 11.15 7.30 18.80
N ARG A 367 12.11 7.46 17.86
CA ARG A 367 12.84 6.34 17.27
C ARG A 367 13.72 5.56 18.24
N LYS A 368 14.11 6.18 19.37
CA LYS A 368 14.87 5.50 20.43
C LYS A 368 13.98 4.61 21.30
N PHE A 369 12.70 4.93 21.40
CA PHE A 369 11.71 4.21 22.19
C PHE A 369 11.05 3.08 21.40
N ILE A 370 10.95 3.17 20.09
CA ILE A 370 10.42 2.11 19.24
C ILE A 370 11.57 1.20 18.81
N SER A 371 11.73 0.11 19.52
CA SER A 371 12.77 -0.88 19.21
C SER A 371 12.45 -1.65 17.93
N ARG A 372 13.48 -1.98 17.14
CA ARG A 372 13.40 -2.86 15.97
C ARG A 372 12.99 -4.31 16.32
N SER A 373 12.97 -4.68 17.58
CA SER A 373 12.68 -6.02 18.09
C SER A 373 11.43 -6.09 18.97
N GLY A 374 10.62 -5.04 19.03
CA GLY A 374 9.42 -5.00 19.87
C GLY A 374 9.72 -4.79 21.36
N THR A 375 10.94 -4.43 21.73
CA THR A 375 11.31 -4.05 23.08
C THR A 375 11.34 -2.54 23.21
N PHE A 376 10.61 -2.00 24.15
CA PHE A 376 10.63 -0.59 24.49
C PHE A 376 11.96 -0.23 25.17
N ILE A 377 12.70 0.70 24.60
CA ILE A 377 13.94 1.22 25.19
C ILE A 377 13.68 2.68 25.57
N GLY A 378 13.01 2.88 26.68
CA GLY A 378 12.77 4.21 27.26
C GLY A 378 13.51 4.37 28.60
N THR A 379 13.64 5.60 29.07
CA THR A 379 14.03 5.87 30.44
C THR A 379 12.79 5.79 31.33
N GLU A 380 12.96 5.46 32.62
CA GLU A 380 11.85 5.32 33.59
C GLU A 380 10.91 6.54 33.67
N ASN A 381 11.37 7.71 33.18
CA ASN A 381 10.64 8.98 33.23
C ASN A 381 9.99 9.39 31.90
N ASP A 382 9.99 8.52 30.89
CA ASP A 382 9.43 8.80 29.57
C ASP A 382 8.30 7.81 29.24
N SER A 383 7.19 8.30 28.75
CA SER A 383 6.03 7.49 28.34
C SER A 383 5.63 7.73 26.89
N LEU A 384 5.09 6.72 26.23
CA LEU A 384 4.49 6.85 24.90
C LEU A 384 3.05 7.34 25.02
N LEU A 385 2.74 8.40 24.32
CA LEU A 385 1.39 8.94 24.21
C LEU A 385 0.84 8.76 22.79
N VAL A 386 -0.44 8.49 22.70
CA VAL A 386 -1.20 8.57 21.44
C VAL A 386 -2.12 9.77 21.52
N GLN A 387 -1.90 10.73 20.65
CA GLN A 387 -2.87 11.78 20.45
C GLN A 387 -3.75 11.46 19.25
N ALA A 388 -5.04 11.28 19.48
CA ALA A 388 -6.01 11.16 18.41
C ALA A 388 -6.17 12.51 17.72
N THR A 389 -5.87 12.59 16.41
CA THR A 389 -5.92 13.83 15.62
C THR A 389 -7.24 14.01 14.88
N SER A 390 -7.95 12.92 14.63
CA SER A 390 -9.30 13.00 14.04
C SER A 390 -10.11 11.72 14.25
N PHE A 391 -11.40 11.90 14.48
CA PHE A 391 -12.40 10.87 14.20
C PHE A 391 -12.92 11.09 12.78
N SER A 392 -12.58 10.25 11.83
CA SER A 392 -13.28 10.32 10.56
C SER A 392 -14.72 9.83 10.79
N ARG A 393 -15.70 10.60 10.37
CA ARG A 393 -17.13 10.23 10.47
C ARG A 393 -17.45 8.89 9.80
N GLN A 394 -16.60 8.43 8.90
CA GLN A 394 -16.75 7.17 8.18
C GLN A 394 -16.12 5.98 8.90
N SER A 395 -15.32 6.20 9.94
CA SER A 395 -14.57 5.13 10.61
C SER A 395 -15.02 4.83 12.04
N ALA A 396 -15.84 5.66 12.63
CA ALA A 396 -16.36 5.44 13.97
C ALA A 396 -17.83 5.04 13.90
N ILE A 397 -18.12 3.84 14.36
CA ILE A 397 -19.47 3.39 14.77
C ILE A 397 -20.34 2.81 13.65
N THR A 398 -20.37 1.53 13.57
CA THR A 398 -21.47 0.73 13.02
C THR A 398 -22.49 0.39 14.13
N ASP A 399 -23.09 1.41 14.73
CA ASP A 399 -24.32 1.24 15.47
C ASP A 399 -25.19 2.49 15.24
N PHE A 400 -25.96 2.46 14.16
CA PHE A 400 -26.78 3.57 13.67
C PHE A 400 -28.10 3.75 14.42
N SER A 401 -28.30 3.11 15.57
CA SER A 401 -29.57 3.26 16.31
C SER A 401 -29.64 4.51 17.19
N GLN A 402 -28.52 5.18 17.47
CA GLN A 402 -28.52 6.48 18.14
C GLN A 402 -27.35 7.32 17.61
N ALA A 403 -27.65 8.35 16.83
CA ALA A 403 -26.69 9.34 16.38
C ALA A 403 -26.18 10.19 17.54
N PRO A 404 -24.98 9.96 18.09
CA PRO A 404 -24.40 10.89 19.04
C PRO A 404 -23.84 12.08 18.26
N THR A 405 -24.19 13.26 18.68
CA THR A 405 -23.53 14.50 18.30
C THR A 405 -22.07 14.38 18.67
N ILE A 406 -21.19 14.12 17.69
CA ILE A 406 -19.75 14.04 17.92
C ILE A 406 -19.27 15.45 18.24
N ARG A 407 -19.03 15.72 19.49
CA ARG A 407 -18.22 16.87 19.91
C ARG A 407 -16.76 16.54 19.56
N ALA A 408 -16.09 17.42 18.83
CA ALA A 408 -14.65 17.39 18.70
C ALA A 408 -14.05 17.34 20.12
N PHE A 409 -13.22 16.34 20.39
CA PHE A 409 -12.50 16.29 21.65
C PHE A 409 -11.39 17.33 21.60
N ASP A 410 -11.59 18.47 22.26
CA ASP A 410 -10.50 19.33 22.68
C ASP A 410 -9.57 18.52 23.58
N GLY A 411 -8.37 18.26 23.09
CA GLY A 411 -7.22 17.92 23.91
C GLY A 411 -7.33 16.69 24.81
N CYS A 412 -7.80 15.55 24.32
CA CYS A 412 -7.56 14.29 25.04
C CYS A 412 -6.16 13.79 24.73
N VAL A 413 -5.24 13.99 25.67
CA VAL A 413 -3.99 13.25 25.79
C VAL A 413 -4.37 11.86 26.28
N LEU A 414 -4.18 10.82 25.46
CA LEU A 414 -4.31 9.41 25.83
C LEU A 414 -2.99 8.86 26.32
#